data_2aa9489e68aa1eb4518960412e6f0ec1
#
_entry.id   2aa9489e68aa1eb4518960412e6f0ec1
#
_cell.length_a   1.000
_cell.length_b   1.000
_cell.length_c   1.000
_cell.angle_alpha   90.00
_cell.angle_beta   90.00
_cell.angle_gamma   90.00
#
_symmetry.space_group_name_H-M   'P 1'
#
loop_
_entity.id
_entity.type
_entity.pdbx_description
1 polymer ?
#
loop_
_entity_poly.entity_id
_entity_poly.type
_entity_poly.pdbx_seq_one_letter_code
_entity_poly.pdbx_strand_id
1 'polypeptide(L)'
;MKKIILSTIAGLTLATSAIASDATPVYSHTDKLKFSGLTYIGLTQNSYDDTAATPNETNFEIRRAYFQLKAYLLEDPKSYYRVTFDMHQNAEDDMVVRAKYAYLYLNEVLPNTGVELGLVHRPWHDYEEHNAWYYRDISKVLIEAKNGGDLSNSADFGFNFKTKTEYVDTEIGLFNGEGYHSDQNDDDSGLDEDVGTSLSLEWRATAHLLGVNGKDKQTKKTYADVSFFGQYNPKHKGVDTNSDDTNDRYDDLVFYGLHAVYNQPAFLVSAQYVTSSDTAEDSTYVSAQAGSGYSVNGEYRFGSSYEYRAIARYDSWTDTQLVSSNEKADNAYIVGGVWQQNHNVQWVANVIVTDNEAGSDREDLNGMAYMLTAQVEF
;
A
#
# COMPACT_ATOMS: atom_id res chain seq x y z
N MET A 1 33.43 13.92 -0.50
CA MET A 1 32.06 13.45 -0.21
C MET A 1 31.99 12.24 0.75
N LYS A 2 32.86 11.22 0.63
CA LYS A 2 32.85 10.05 1.55
C LYS A 2 33.09 10.34 3.05
N LYS A 3 33.74 11.44 3.40
CA LYS A 3 34.02 11.79 4.82
C LYS A 3 32.87 12.51 5.54
N ILE A 4 31.93 13.12 4.80
CA ILE A 4 30.82 13.87 5.41
C ILE A 4 29.71 12.89 5.82
N ILE A 5 29.47 11.83 5.04
CA ILE A 5 28.45 10.79 5.36
C ILE A 5 28.83 10.00 6.61
N LEU A 6 30.14 9.71 6.81
CA LEU A 6 30.59 8.99 8.00
C LEU A 6 30.46 9.82 9.29
N SER A 7 30.63 11.15 9.21
CA SER A 7 30.49 12.03 10.37
C SER A 7 29.05 12.24 10.81
N THR A 8 28.07 12.17 9.88
CA THR A 8 26.65 12.33 10.19
C THR A 8 26.08 11.05 10.86
N ILE A 9 26.54 9.87 10.44
CA ILE A 9 26.17 8.59 11.08
C ILE A 9 26.78 8.49 12.48
N ALA A 10 28.01 8.94 12.66
CA ALA A 10 28.66 8.97 13.98
C ALA A 10 28.00 9.97 14.95
N GLY A 11 27.42 11.08 14.42
CA GLY A 11 26.69 12.06 15.23
C GLY A 11 25.34 11.55 15.73
N LEU A 12 24.65 10.70 14.96
CA LEU A 12 23.37 10.10 15.37
C LEU A 12 23.56 9.05 16.48
N THR A 13 24.70 8.33 16.48
CA THR A 13 25.02 7.35 17.52
C THR A 13 25.40 8.00 18.86
N LEU A 14 25.88 9.23 18.86
CA LEU A 14 26.23 9.95 20.10
C LEU A 14 25.02 10.59 20.79
N ALA A 15 23.97 10.92 20.05
CA ALA A 15 22.76 11.53 20.62
C ALA A 15 21.87 10.53 21.38
N THR A 16 21.95 9.23 21.05
CA THR A 16 21.15 8.19 21.74
C THR A 16 21.78 7.68 23.03
N SER A 17 23.06 7.94 23.28
CA SER A 17 23.76 7.51 24.49
C SER A 17 23.46 8.34 25.74
N ALA A 18 22.74 9.45 25.61
CA ALA A 18 22.49 10.37 26.73
C ALA A 18 21.19 10.11 27.50
N ILE A 19 20.33 9.17 27.07
CA ILE A 19 18.97 9.02 27.64
C ILE A 19 18.77 7.72 28.44
N ALA A 20 19.69 6.75 28.38
CA ALA A 20 19.56 5.52 29.17
C ALA A 20 20.88 5.13 29.79
N SER A 21 21.06 5.40 31.06
CA SER A 21 22.29 5.08 31.80
C SER A 21 22.61 3.59 31.96
N ASP A 22 21.67 2.71 31.59
CA ASP A 22 21.82 1.24 31.67
C ASP A 22 21.59 0.51 30.34
N ALA A 23 21.33 1.23 29.23
CA ALA A 23 21.10 0.58 27.95
C ALA A 23 22.41 0.17 27.30
N THR A 24 22.55 -1.10 26.98
CA THR A 24 23.71 -1.61 26.21
C THR A 24 23.73 -0.91 24.85
N PRO A 25 24.86 -0.34 24.43
CA PRO A 25 24.95 0.34 23.14
C PRO A 25 24.53 -0.56 21.98
N VAL A 26 23.73 -0.05 21.05
CA VAL A 26 23.17 -0.81 19.92
C VAL A 26 24.25 -1.46 19.06
N TYR A 27 25.40 -0.82 18.90
CA TYR A 27 26.54 -1.37 18.15
C TYR A 27 27.16 -2.64 18.75
N SER A 28 26.90 -2.96 20.00
CA SER A 28 27.35 -4.22 20.63
C SER A 28 26.40 -5.40 20.29
N HIS A 29 25.30 -5.16 19.59
CA HIS A 29 24.30 -6.15 19.20
C HIS A 29 24.00 -6.09 17.70
N THR A 30 25.03 -5.93 16.86
CA THR A 30 24.87 -5.80 15.41
C THR A 30 24.25 -7.03 14.75
N ASP A 31 24.40 -8.20 15.35
CA ASP A 31 23.76 -9.45 14.96
C ASP A 31 22.21 -9.42 15.12
N LYS A 32 21.72 -8.55 16.01
CA LYS A 32 20.31 -8.37 16.27
C LYS A 32 19.66 -7.23 15.44
N LEU A 33 20.45 -6.52 14.65
CA LEU A 33 19.99 -5.47 13.76
C LEU A 33 19.97 -5.98 12.32
N LYS A 34 18.82 -5.83 11.66
CA LYS A 34 18.68 -6.14 10.23
C LYS A 34 18.35 -4.88 9.48
N PHE A 35 19.20 -4.56 8.50
CA PHE A 35 18.97 -3.49 7.55
C PHE A 35 18.51 -4.08 6.23
N SER A 36 17.58 -3.44 5.57
CA SER A 36 17.16 -3.76 4.21
C SER A 36 16.69 -2.51 3.51
N GLY A 37 16.69 -2.54 2.20
CA GLY A 37 16.21 -1.44 1.37
C GLY A 37 15.61 -1.94 0.08
N LEU A 38 14.72 -1.12 -0.47
CA LEU A 38 14.07 -1.36 -1.75
C LEU A 38 13.90 -0.03 -2.46
N THR A 39 14.40 0.08 -3.69
CA THR A 39 14.32 1.31 -4.48
C THR A 39 13.79 1.01 -5.86
N TYR A 40 12.86 1.84 -6.35
CA TYR A 40 12.32 1.83 -7.71
C TYR A 40 12.87 3.02 -8.48
N ILE A 41 13.78 2.76 -9.42
CA ILE A 41 14.40 3.77 -10.29
C ILE A 41 13.83 3.55 -11.67
N GLY A 42 13.19 4.56 -12.24
CA GLY A 42 12.46 4.39 -13.48
C GLY A 42 12.60 5.52 -14.48
N LEU A 43 12.22 5.17 -15.70
CA LEU A 43 11.88 6.10 -16.77
C LEU A 43 10.39 5.89 -17.05
N THR A 44 9.62 6.97 -17.00
CA THR A 44 8.21 6.99 -17.34
C THR A 44 7.97 7.94 -18.49
N GLN A 45 7.19 7.53 -19.46
CA GLN A 45 6.65 8.38 -20.52
C GLN A 45 5.13 8.30 -20.47
N ASN A 46 4.49 9.42 -20.15
CA ASN A 46 3.04 9.57 -20.17
C ASN A 46 2.60 10.18 -21.50
N SER A 47 1.51 9.65 -22.04
CA SER A 47 0.88 10.09 -23.27
C SER A 47 -0.62 10.17 -23.03
N TYR A 48 -1.10 11.36 -22.70
CA TYR A 48 -2.51 11.63 -22.39
C TYR A 48 -3.31 11.91 -23.65
N ASP A 49 -4.57 11.55 -23.66
CA ASP A 49 -5.48 11.77 -24.80
C ASP A 49 -5.87 13.26 -24.90
N ASP A 50 -6.10 13.92 -23.75
CA ASP A 50 -6.30 15.38 -23.68
C ASP A 50 -5.03 16.10 -23.23
N THR A 51 -4.16 16.43 -24.17
CA THR A 51 -2.91 17.14 -23.89
C THR A 51 -3.09 18.62 -23.51
N ALA A 52 -4.31 19.16 -23.63
CA ALA A 52 -4.61 20.52 -23.19
C ALA A 52 -4.90 20.55 -21.68
N ALA A 53 -5.52 19.50 -21.15
CA ALA A 53 -5.74 19.34 -19.72
C ALA A 53 -4.46 18.80 -19.01
N THR A 54 -3.86 17.74 -19.57
CA THR A 54 -2.68 17.09 -18.97
C THR A 54 -1.57 16.93 -20.04
N PRO A 55 -0.46 17.67 -19.94
CA PRO A 55 0.63 17.59 -20.93
C PRO A 55 1.36 16.25 -20.87
N ASN A 56 1.78 15.78 -22.06
CA ASN A 56 2.66 14.61 -22.17
C ASN A 56 4.02 14.90 -21.55
N GLU A 57 4.57 13.96 -20.82
CA GLU A 57 5.84 14.11 -20.14
C GLU A 57 6.70 12.84 -20.21
N THR A 58 8.01 13.02 -20.08
CA THR A 58 8.98 11.91 -20.00
C THR A 58 9.98 12.23 -18.91
N ASN A 59 10.00 11.42 -17.85
CA ASN A 59 10.78 11.70 -16.65
C ASN A 59 11.60 10.50 -16.22
N PHE A 60 12.85 10.77 -15.76
CA PHE A 60 13.56 9.85 -14.87
C PHE A 60 13.14 10.15 -13.43
N GLU A 61 12.84 9.11 -12.67
CA GLU A 61 12.30 9.26 -11.34
C GLU A 61 12.79 8.19 -10.36
N ILE A 62 12.84 8.54 -9.10
CA ILE A 62 12.84 7.57 -8.00
C ILE A 62 11.42 7.54 -7.46
N ARG A 63 10.62 6.56 -7.90
CA ARG A 63 9.21 6.48 -7.48
C ARG A 63 9.05 6.23 -6.00
N ARG A 64 9.91 5.39 -5.46
CA ARG A 64 9.98 5.05 -4.03
C ARG A 64 11.38 4.59 -3.67
N ALA A 65 11.81 4.91 -2.47
CA ALA A 65 12.96 4.28 -1.86
C ALA A 65 12.64 4.00 -0.38
N TYR A 66 12.68 2.74 -0.02
CA TYR A 66 12.45 2.28 1.34
C TYR A 66 13.77 1.93 2.00
N PHE A 67 13.95 2.41 3.22
CA PHE A 67 15.03 1.99 4.10
C PHE A 67 14.45 1.47 5.40
N GLN A 68 14.76 0.23 5.75
CA GLN A 68 14.19 -0.47 6.88
C GLN A 68 15.27 -0.91 7.88
N LEU A 69 14.96 -0.70 9.15
CA LEU A 69 15.68 -1.27 10.29
C LEU A 69 14.72 -2.16 11.09
N LYS A 70 15.11 -3.41 11.36
CA LYS A 70 14.50 -4.26 12.38
C LYS A 70 15.50 -4.52 13.51
N ALA A 71 15.07 -4.27 14.74
CA ALA A 71 15.87 -4.45 15.94
C ALA A 71 15.27 -5.57 16.82
N TYR A 72 15.96 -6.71 16.90
CA TYR A 72 15.58 -7.89 17.70
C TYR A 72 16.23 -7.81 19.08
N LEU A 73 16.02 -6.71 19.80
CA LEU A 73 16.66 -6.42 21.10
C LEU A 73 15.82 -6.89 22.30
N LEU A 74 14.64 -7.47 22.05
CA LEU A 74 13.77 -7.99 23.09
C LEU A 74 14.23 -9.37 23.56
N GLU A 75 13.78 -9.80 24.73
CA GLU A 75 14.10 -11.13 25.28
C GLU A 75 13.62 -12.25 24.35
N ASP A 76 12.39 -12.13 23.80
CA ASP A 76 11.91 -13.04 22.76
C ASP A 76 12.60 -12.71 21.42
N PRO A 77 13.36 -13.67 20.85
CA PRO A 77 14.11 -13.44 19.61
C PRO A 77 13.24 -13.30 18.35
N LYS A 78 11.95 -13.58 18.43
CA LYS A 78 10.98 -13.39 17.34
C LYS A 78 10.29 -12.03 17.40
N SER A 79 10.33 -11.37 18.56
CA SER A 79 9.78 -10.04 18.74
C SER A 79 10.81 -8.98 18.32
N TYR A 80 10.34 -7.88 17.73
CA TYR A 80 11.23 -6.84 17.20
C TYR A 80 10.58 -5.46 17.18
N TYR A 81 11.39 -4.43 17.16
CA TYR A 81 10.99 -3.09 16.76
C TYR A 81 11.40 -2.86 15.31
N ARG A 82 10.49 -2.30 14.51
CA ARG A 82 10.73 -1.97 13.10
C ARG A 82 10.52 -0.48 12.85
N VAL A 83 11.43 0.11 12.09
CA VAL A 83 11.26 1.41 11.46
C VAL A 83 11.50 1.27 9.97
N THR A 84 10.63 1.84 9.16
CA THR A 84 10.79 1.94 7.71
C THR A 84 10.56 3.38 7.29
N PHE A 85 11.56 3.96 6.63
CA PHE A 85 11.46 5.25 5.98
C PHE A 85 11.05 5.06 4.52
N ASP A 86 10.19 5.95 4.04
CA ASP A 86 9.71 6.04 2.66
C ASP A 86 10.21 7.38 2.09
N MET A 87 10.96 7.31 0.99
CA MET A 87 11.35 8.48 0.22
C MET A 87 10.50 8.55 -1.05
N HIS A 88 9.94 9.71 -1.32
CA HIS A 88 9.19 9.98 -2.54
C HIS A 88 9.35 11.44 -2.91
N GLN A 89 9.03 11.78 -4.15
CA GLN A 89 8.96 13.14 -4.62
C GLN A 89 7.60 13.73 -4.24
N ASN A 90 7.59 14.94 -3.68
CA ASN A 90 6.36 15.66 -3.35
C ASN A 90 5.88 16.51 -4.54
N ALA A 91 4.80 17.26 -4.35
CA ALA A 91 4.24 18.12 -5.40
C ALA A 91 5.17 19.27 -5.85
N GLU A 92 6.10 19.67 -4.99
CA GLU A 92 7.13 20.71 -5.30
C GLU A 92 8.41 20.11 -5.90
N ASP A 93 8.40 18.83 -6.31
CA ASP A 93 9.54 18.09 -6.85
C ASP A 93 10.68 17.83 -5.84
N ASP A 94 10.45 18.07 -4.55
CA ASP A 94 11.44 17.79 -3.51
C ASP A 94 11.40 16.31 -3.11
N MET A 95 12.60 15.74 -2.86
CA MET A 95 12.72 14.41 -2.28
C MET A 95 12.49 14.46 -0.77
N VAL A 96 11.32 14.04 -0.32
CA VAL A 96 10.95 14.01 1.10
C VAL A 96 11.07 12.61 1.69
N VAL A 97 11.39 12.55 2.97
CA VAL A 97 11.52 11.30 3.73
C VAL A 97 10.51 11.32 4.86
N ARG A 98 9.68 10.29 4.93
CA ARG A 98 8.70 10.10 6.01
C ARG A 98 8.77 8.71 6.61
N ALA A 99 8.27 8.56 7.84
CA ALA A 99 8.08 7.24 8.43
C ALA A 99 6.88 6.57 7.76
N LYS A 100 7.08 5.37 7.18
CA LYS A 100 6.01 4.52 6.67
C LYS A 100 5.56 3.51 7.72
N TYR A 101 6.52 2.95 8.46
CA TYR A 101 6.26 2.03 9.56
C TYR A 101 7.15 2.39 10.75
N ALA A 102 6.58 2.35 11.95
CA ALA A 102 7.32 2.50 13.21
C ALA A 102 6.54 1.76 14.30
N TYR A 103 6.86 0.47 14.50
CA TYR A 103 6.06 -0.37 15.38
C TYR A 103 6.86 -1.42 16.15
N LEU A 104 6.28 -1.81 17.27
CA LEU A 104 6.68 -2.96 18.07
C LEU A 104 5.88 -4.18 17.60
N TYR A 105 6.58 -5.26 17.23
CA TYR A 105 5.96 -6.58 17.04
C TYR A 105 6.26 -7.46 18.24
N LEU A 106 5.23 -7.99 18.87
CA LEU A 106 5.29 -8.99 19.92
C LEU A 106 4.78 -10.33 19.39
N ASN A 107 5.62 -11.34 19.42
CA ASN A 107 5.29 -12.67 18.96
C ASN A 107 4.50 -13.44 20.04
N GLU A 108 3.55 -14.26 19.61
CA GLU A 108 2.82 -15.20 20.48
C GLU A 108 2.21 -14.58 21.74
N VAL A 109 1.62 -13.39 21.64
CA VAL A 109 0.84 -12.78 22.74
C VAL A 109 -0.39 -13.63 23.09
N LEU A 110 -0.90 -14.40 22.12
CA LEU A 110 -1.85 -15.50 22.27
C LEU A 110 -1.36 -16.68 21.41
N PRO A 111 -1.87 -17.89 21.57
CA PRO A 111 -1.48 -19.03 20.73
C PRO A 111 -1.60 -18.71 19.23
N ASN A 112 -0.51 -18.88 18.48
CA ASN A 112 -0.39 -18.57 17.05
C ASN A 112 -0.66 -17.10 16.67
N THR A 113 -0.67 -16.19 17.64
CA THR A 113 -1.07 -14.79 17.42
C THR A 113 0.00 -13.84 17.91
N GLY A 114 0.55 -13.04 17.01
CA GLY A 114 1.36 -11.88 17.34
C GLY A 114 0.55 -10.59 17.28
N VAL A 115 1.13 -9.49 17.75
CA VAL A 115 0.55 -8.14 17.67
C VAL A 115 1.59 -7.15 17.19
N GLU A 116 1.18 -6.29 16.26
CA GLU A 116 1.88 -5.06 15.89
C GLU A 116 1.24 -3.88 16.62
N LEU A 117 2.04 -2.94 17.16
CA LEU A 117 1.57 -1.75 17.87
C LEU A 117 2.42 -0.54 17.46
N GLY A 118 1.79 0.52 16.99
CA GLY A 118 2.41 1.76 16.51
C GLY A 118 1.91 2.15 15.13
N LEU A 119 2.80 2.62 14.24
CA LEU A 119 2.51 2.86 12.83
C LEU A 119 2.70 1.53 12.09
N VAL A 120 1.61 0.80 11.86
CA VAL A 120 1.60 -0.61 11.49
C VAL A 120 1.03 -0.86 10.09
N HIS A 121 1.15 -2.10 9.63
CA HIS A 121 0.52 -2.54 8.38
C HIS A 121 -1.00 -2.62 8.53
N ARG A 122 -1.70 -2.25 7.49
CA ARG A 122 -3.15 -2.53 7.39
C ARG A 122 -3.37 -3.95 6.87
N PRO A 123 -4.40 -4.66 7.34
CA PRO A 123 -4.56 -6.12 7.14
C PRO A 123 -4.60 -6.60 5.70
N TRP A 124 -5.23 -5.83 4.79
CA TRP A 124 -5.41 -6.25 3.40
C TRP A 124 -4.20 -5.93 2.52
N HIS A 125 -3.66 -4.72 2.58
CA HIS A 125 -2.58 -4.26 1.71
C HIS A 125 -1.33 -5.15 1.80
N ASP A 126 -0.87 -5.45 3.03
CA ASP A 126 0.30 -6.31 3.26
C ASP A 126 0.08 -7.71 2.66
N TYR A 127 -1.15 -8.21 2.73
CA TYR A 127 -1.47 -9.52 2.17
C TYR A 127 -1.46 -9.50 0.63
N GLU A 128 -2.18 -8.58 -0.01
CA GLU A 128 -2.30 -8.52 -1.47
C GLU A 128 -0.95 -8.29 -2.14
N GLU A 129 -0.15 -7.35 -1.63
CA GLU A 129 1.19 -7.03 -2.15
C GLU A 129 2.20 -8.17 -2.00
N HIS A 130 2.02 -9.07 -1.05
CA HIS A 130 2.93 -10.20 -0.82
C HIS A 130 2.43 -11.55 -1.33
N ASN A 131 1.18 -11.66 -1.78
CA ASN A 131 0.61 -12.93 -2.20
C ASN A 131 -0.09 -12.91 -3.57
N ALA A 132 -0.37 -11.73 -4.14
CA ALA A 132 -1.12 -11.63 -5.38
C ALA A 132 -0.55 -10.62 -6.39
N TRP A 133 -0.27 -9.38 -5.97
CA TRP A 133 0.27 -8.34 -6.82
C TRP A 133 1.64 -7.86 -6.32
N TYR A 134 2.71 -8.39 -6.87
CA TYR A 134 4.10 -8.12 -6.42
C TYR A 134 4.73 -6.87 -7.06
N TYR A 135 3.99 -6.14 -7.88
CA TYR A 135 4.50 -5.09 -8.75
C TYR A 135 4.06 -3.70 -8.30
N ARG A 136 4.35 -3.38 -7.02
CA ARG A 136 4.09 -2.04 -6.47
C ARG A 136 4.89 -0.95 -7.19
N ASP A 137 5.98 -1.31 -7.85
CA ASP A 137 6.76 -0.43 -8.74
C ASP A 137 5.98 0.00 -9.99
N ILE A 138 4.96 -0.75 -10.40
CA ILE A 138 4.06 -0.42 -11.50
C ILE A 138 2.84 0.35 -10.98
N SER A 139 2.09 -0.26 -10.06
CA SER A 139 0.85 0.31 -9.53
C SER A 139 0.56 -0.17 -8.11
N LYS A 140 -0.22 0.62 -7.40
CA LYS A 140 -0.82 0.25 -6.13
C LYS A 140 -1.91 -0.82 -6.33
N VAL A 141 -2.35 -1.45 -5.24
CA VAL A 141 -3.49 -2.37 -5.22
C VAL A 141 -4.81 -1.62 -5.42
N LEU A 142 -5.88 -2.30 -5.87
CA LEU A 142 -7.16 -1.68 -6.27
C LEU A 142 -7.71 -0.71 -5.21
N ILE A 143 -7.68 -1.07 -3.93
CA ILE A 143 -8.24 -0.24 -2.86
C ILE A 143 -7.36 0.96 -2.47
N GLU A 144 -6.09 1.01 -2.92
CA GLU A 144 -5.15 2.10 -2.67
C GLU A 144 -4.88 2.93 -3.93
N ALA A 145 -5.27 2.45 -5.10
CA ALA A 145 -4.99 3.12 -6.37
C ALA A 145 -5.95 4.29 -6.59
N LYS A 146 -5.41 5.45 -7.01
CA LYS A 146 -6.24 6.63 -7.35
C LYS A 146 -7.23 6.36 -8.49
N ASN A 147 -6.87 5.50 -9.45
CA ASN A 147 -7.80 5.03 -10.50
C ASN A 147 -8.61 3.80 -10.06
N GLY A 148 -8.61 3.46 -8.79
CA GLY A 148 -9.38 2.40 -8.16
C GLY A 148 -10.29 2.98 -7.10
N GLY A 149 -10.42 2.28 -5.98
CA GLY A 149 -11.28 2.71 -4.89
C GLY A 149 -10.77 3.90 -4.07
N ASP A 150 -9.44 4.09 -4.03
CA ASP A 150 -8.77 5.09 -3.17
C ASP A 150 -9.30 5.11 -1.71
N LEU A 151 -9.62 3.90 -1.20
CA LEU A 151 -10.35 3.71 0.05
C LEU A 151 -9.44 3.78 1.28
N SER A 152 -8.17 3.40 1.11
CA SER A 152 -7.22 3.37 2.22
C SER A 152 -5.79 3.23 1.71
N ASN A 153 -4.82 3.47 2.57
CA ASN A 153 -3.40 3.29 2.27
C ASN A 153 -2.75 2.20 3.14
N SER A 154 -1.49 1.86 2.87
CA SER A 154 -0.85 0.63 3.34
C SER A 154 -0.45 0.61 4.82
N ALA A 155 -0.50 1.74 5.53
CA ALA A 155 -0.10 1.85 6.93
C ALA A 155 -0.96 2.86 7.69
N ASP A 156 -1.10 2.64 9.01
CA ASP A 156 -1.79 3.56 9.88
C ASP A 156 -1.35 3.36 11.34
N PHE A 157 -1.60 4.36 12.18
CA PHE A 157 -1.40 4.24 13.63
C PHE A 157 -2.49 3.37 14.25
N GLY A 158 -2.06 2.38 15.02
CA GLY A 158 -2.99 1.47 15.68
C GLY A 158 -2.33 0.22 16.21
N PHE A 159 -3.13 -0.82 16.33
CA PHE A 159 -2.64 -2.15 16.62
C PHE A 159 -3.33 -3.18 15.72
N ASN A 160 -2.59 -4.25 15.39
CA ASN A 160 -3.05 -5.31 14.50
C ASN A 160 -2.68 -6.68 15.08
N PHE A 161 -3.68 -7.48 15.46
CA PHE A 161 -3.50 -8.87 15.85
C PHE A 161 -3.39 -9.74 14.60
N LYS A 162 -2.35 -10.56 14.54
CA LYS A 162 -2.01 -11.42 13.40
C LYS A 162 -1.97 -12.87 13.84
N THR A 163 -3.05 -13.61 13.59
CA THR A 163 -3.13 -15.04 13.88
C THR A 163 -2.77 -15.84 12.63
N LYS A 164 -1.89 -16.83 12.78
CA LYS A 164 -1.42 -17.67 11.67
C LYS A 164 -1.52 -19.14 12.02
N THR A 165 -2.25 -19.87 11.20
CA THR A 165 -2.33 -21.31 11.26
C THR A 165 -2.01 -21.94 9.90
N GLU A 166 -2.07 -23.25 9.82
CA GLU A 166 -1.84 -23.98 8.56
C GLU A 166 -2.93 -23.67 7.51
N TYR A 167 -4.18 -23.55 7.94
CA TYR A 167 -5.33 -23.44 7.04
C TYR A 167 -6.05 -22.10 7.08
N VAL A 168 -5.81 -21.29 8.10
CA VAL A 168 -6.48 -20.00 8.26
C VAL A 168 -5.52 -18.98 8.87
N ASP A 169 -5.42 -17.83 8.23
CA ASP A 169 -4.78 -16.62 8.77
C ASP A 169 -5.84 -15.55 9.00
N THR A 170 -5.75 -14.83 10.11
CA THR A 170 -6.58 -13.65 10.35
C THR A 170 -5.74 -12.47 10.81
N GLU A 171 -6.16 -11.30 10.38
CA GLU A 171 -5.68 -10.02 10.91
C GLU A 171 -6.88 -9.18 11.31
N ILE A 172 -6.85 -8.64 12.53
CA ILE A 172 -7.90 -7.76 13.06
C ILE A 172 -7.21 -6.66 13.86
N GLY A 173 -7.53 -5.42 13.54
CA GLY A 173 -6.92 -4.28 14.20
C GLY A 173 -7.84 -3.09 14.36
N LEU A 174 -7.43 -2.17 15.24
CA LEU A 174 -8.01 -0.85 15.39
C LEU A 174 -6.96 0.19 15.04
N PHE A 175 -7.35 1.15 14.22
CA PHE A 175 -6.48 2.17 13.64
C PHE A 175 -7.11 3.55 13.77
N ASN A 176 -6.32 4.61 13.55
CA ASN A 176 -6.89 5.96 13.46
C ASN A 176 -7.84 6.11 12.26
N GLY A 177 -7.57 5.41 11.15
CA GLY A 177 -8.41 5.39 9.95
C GLY A 177 -7.94 6.31 8.83
N GLU A 178 -7.10 7.29 9.11
CA GLU A 178 -6.65 8.32 8.16
C GLU A 178 -5.47 7.86 7.31
N GLY A 179 -4.66 6.92 7.84
CA GLY A 179 -3.42 6.46 7.22
C GLY A 179 -2.18 7.24 7.66
N TYR A 180 -1.01 6.85 7.12
CA TYR A 180 0.28 7.39 7.55
C TYR A 180 0.69 8.69 6.84
N HIS A 181 -0.07 9.12 5.89
CA HIS A 181 0.14 10.35 5.11
C HIS A 181 -1.20 10.98 4.71
N SER A 182 -2.08 11.14 5.64
CA SER A 182 -3.21 12.04 5.43
C SER A 182 -2.63 13.42 5.19
N ASP A 183 -2.90 13.98 4.02
CA ASP A 183 -2.59 15.36 3.72
C ASP A 183 -3.60 16.24 4.49
N GLN A 184 -3.41 16.29 5.81
CA GLN A 184 -4.24 17.11 6.69
C GLN A 184 -4.12 18.62 6.42
N ASN A 185 -3.29 19.01 5.43
CA ASN A 185 -2.96 20.40 5.18
C ASN A 185 -2.97 20.81 3.70
N ASP A 186 -3.49 19.99 2.79
CA ASP A 186 -3.49 20.35 1.36
C ASP A 186 -4.68 21.24 0.97
N ASP A 187 -5.52 21.62 1.93
CA ASP A 187 -6.53 22.62 1.70
C ASP A 187 -6.11 23.97 2.27
N ASP A 188 -5.76 24.90 1.38
CA ASP A 188 -5.52 26.33 1.64
C ASP A 188 -6.80 27.03 2.19
N SER A 189 -7.90 26.28 2.36
CA SER A 189 -9.18 26.75 2.89
C SER A 189 -9.23 26.87 4.42
N GLY A 190 -8.24 26.31 5.13
CA GLY A 190 -8.12 26.39 6.58
C GLY A 190 -9.15 25.57 7.38
N LEU A 191 -9.85 24.67 6.71
CA LEU A 191 -10.80 23.76 7.34
C LEU A 191 -10.11 22.44 7.70
N ASP A 192 -10.11 22.07 8.96
CA ASP A 192 -9.76 20.72 9.45
C ASP A 192 -10.86 19.69 9.04
N GLU A 193 -11.30 19.71 7.78
CA GLU A 193 -12.53 19.03 7.35
C GLU A 193 -12.44 17.50 7.33
N ASP A 194 -11.24 16.93 7.33
CA ASP A 194 -11.06 15.52 6.98
C ASP A 194 -10.61 14.61 8.12
N VAL A 195 -10.53 15.09 9.35
CA VAL A 195 -10.06 14.27 10.47
C VAL A 195 -11.21 13.45 11.04
N GLY A 196 -11.17 12.14 10.78
CA GLY A 196 -12.04 11.17 11.44
C GLY A 196 -11.93 11.29 12.97
N THR A 197 -13.06 11.24 13.66
CA THR A 197 -13.12 11.38 15.12
C THR A 197 -13.20 10.05 15.85
N SER A 198 -13.14 8.93 15.13
CA SER A 198 -13.33 7.57 15.65
C SER A 198 -12.26 6.61 15.13
N LEU A 199 -12.06 5.51 15.85
CA LEU A 199 -11.15 4.47 15.41
C LEU A 199 -11.79 3.61 14.32
N SER A 200 -10.99 3.24 13.34
CA SER A 200 -11.32 2.31 12.27
C SER A 200 -11.10 0.86 12.72
N LEU A 201 -12.08 0.01 12.51
CA LEU A 201 -11.95 -1.44 12.66
C LEU A 201 -11.61 -2.05 11.30
N GLU A 202 -10.52 -2.79 11.21
CA GLU A 202 -10.09 -3.43 9.97
C GLU A 202 -9.84 -4.91 10.17
N TRP A 203 -10.13 -5.69 9.14
CA TRP A 203 -9.99 -7.14 9.22
C TRP A 203 -9.59 -7.79 7.90
N ARG A 204 -8.97 -8.96 8.02
CA ARG A 204 -8.76 -9.94 6.95
C ARG A 204 -8.84 -11.34 7.54
N ALA A 205 -9.56 -12.23 6.85
CA ALA A 205 -9.56 -13.66 7.10
C ALA A 205 -9.21 -14.37 5.78
N THR A 206 -8.18 -15.21 5.79
CA THR A 206 -7.70 -15.94 4.62
C THR A 206 -7.74 -17.42 4.90
N ALA A 207 -8.44 -18.19 4.05
CA ALA A 207 -8.43 -19.63 4.05
C ALA A 207 -7.37 -20.16 3.06
N HIS A 208 -6.43 -20.96 3.54
CA HIS A 208 -5.39 -21.63 2.75
C HIS A 208 -5.91 -23.00 2.32
N LEU A 209 -6.51 -23.11 1.12
CA LEU A 209 -7.21 -24.30 0.64
C LEU A 209 -6.28 -25.53 0.49
N LEU A 210 -4.99 -25.30 0.32
CA LEU A 210 -3.98 -26.34 0.21
C LEU A 210 -3.12 -26.50 1.48
N GLY A 211 -3.49 -25.86 2.58
CA GLY A 211 -2.72 -25.90 3.83
C GLY A 211 -1.33 -25.29 3.69
N VAL A 212 -1.14 -24.29 2.81
CA VAL A 212 0.14 -23.65 2.55
C VAL A 212 -0.01 -22.15 2.66
N ASN A 213 0.69 -21.56 3.62
CA ASN A 213 0.83 -20.12 3.70
C ASN A 213 1.83 -19.64 2.65
N GLY A 214 1.35 -18.84 1.68
CA GLY A 214 2.12 -18.39 0.52
C GLY A 214 3.18 -17.33 0.78
N LYS A 215 3.17 -16.67 1.94
CA LYS A 215 3.95 -15.47 2.24
C LYS A 215 5.46 -15.57 1.97
N ASP A 216 6.01 -16.77 2.04
CA ASP A 216 7.45 -16.94 1.85
C ASP A 216 7.78 -17.60 0.52
N LYS A 217 7.92 -16.85 -0.57
CA LYS A 217 8.49 -17.38 -1.82
C LYS A 217 7.47 -17.77 -2.86
N GLN A 218 6.78 -16.77 -3.20
CA GLN A 218 5.74 -16.69 -4.20
C GLN A 218 6.01 -17.55 -5.47
N THR A 219 7.24 -17.57 -5.93
CA THR A 219 7.63 -18.33 -7.13
C THR A 219 7.92 -19.82 -6.89
N LYS A 220 8.01 -20.27 -5.61
CA LYS A 220 8.48 -21.62 -5.28
C LYS A 220 7.41 -22.54 -4.71
N LYS A 221 6.27 -21.99 -4.26
CA LYS A 221 5.22 -22.75 -3.61
C LYS A 221 3.94 -22.77 -4.43
N THR A 222 3.22 -23.88 -4.38
CA THR A 222 1.85 -23.95 -4.84
C THR A 222 0.94 -23.66 -3.67
N TYR A 223 0.08 -22.65 -3.79
CA TYR A 223 -0.94 -22.30 -2.80
C TYR A 223 -2.23 -21.85 -3.50
N ALA A 224 -3.32 -21.93 -2.78
CA ALA A 224 -4.63 -21.46 -3.20
C ALA A 224 -5.30 -20.84 -1.97
N ASP A 225 -5.55 -19.54 -2.03
CA ASP A 225 -6.10 -18.80 -0.92
C ASP A 225 -7.41 -18.09 -1.31
N VAL A 226 -8.34 -18.04 -0.37
CA VAL A 226 -9.54 -17.23 -0.46
C VAL A 226 -9.57 -16.31 0.74
N SER A 227 -9.73 -15.01 0.51
CA SER A 227 -9.71 -13.99 1.57
C SER A 227 -11.00 -13.19 1.58
N PHE A 228 -11.49 -12.91 2.78
CA PHE A 228 -12.49 -11.89 3.07
C PHE A 228 -11.83 -10.79 3.89
N PHE A 229 -12.00 -9.54 3.48
CA PHE A 229 -11.37 -8.39 4.12
C PHE A 229 -12.31 -7.20 4.12
N GLY A 230 -11.98 -6.19 4.93
CA GLY A 230 -12.74 -4.96 4.95
C GLY A 230 -12.33 -4.01 6.05
N GLN A 231 -13.04 -2.90 6.10
CA GLN A 231 -12.87 -1.80 7.04
C GLN A 231 -14.25 -1.23 7.41
N TYR A 232 -14.40 -0.84 8.67
CA TYR A 232 -15.44 0.03 9.16
C TYR A 232 -14.82 1.20 9.90
N ASN A 233 -14.93 2.38 9.35
CA ASN A 233 -14.41 3.62 9.90
C ASN A 233 -15.58 4.58 10.18
N PRO A 234 -16.15 4.54 11.40
CA PRO A 234 -17.24 5.43 11.75
C PRO A 234 -16.71 6.87 11.86
N LYS A 235 -17.51 7.82 11.40
CA LYS A 235 -17.16 9.24 11.39
C LYS A 235 -15.83 9.51 10.70
N HIS A 236 -15.62 8.86 9.57
CA HIS A 236 -14.40 8.94 8.76
C HIS A 236 -14.14 10.36 8.27
N LYS A 237 -15.20 11.06 7.87
CA LYS A 237 -15.13 12.39 7.27
C LYS A 237 -16.15 13.33 7.90
N GLY A 238 -15.72 14.55 8.22
CA GLY A 238 -16.61 15.65 8.59
C GLY A 238 -17.20 16.29 7.34
N VAL A 239 -18.45 16.71 7.39
CA VAL A 239 -19.14 17.40 6.29
C VAL A 239 -19.75 18.69 6.83
N ASP A 240 -19.33 19.82 6.28
CA ASP A 240 -19.97 21.13 6.47
C ASP A 240 -21.04 21.30 5.39
N THR A 241 -22.32 21.24 5.79
CA THR A 241 -23.46 21.34 4.84
C THR A 241 -23.91 22.77 4.57
N ASN A 242 -23.41 23.73 5.33
CA ASN A 242 -23.88 25.12 5.28
C ASN A 242 -22.76 26.15 5.01
N SER A 243 -21.52 25.71 4.89
CA SER A 243 -20.33 26.53 4.62
C SER A 243 -20.05 27.58 5.72
N ASP A 244 -20.23 27.20 7.00
CA ASP A 244 -19.94 28.06 8.15
C ASP A 244 -18.63 27.67 8.88
N ASP A 245 -17.79 26.84 8.25
CA ASP A 245 -16.53 26.30 8.76
C ASP A 245 -16.71 25.39 9.98
N THR A 246 -17.86 24.76 10.14
CA THR A 246 -18.14 23.76 11.17
C THR A 246 -18.75 22.49 10.58
N ASN A 247 -18.28 21.33 11.05
CA ASN A 247 -18.82 20.05 10.60
C ASN A 247 -20.20 19.82 11.22
N ASP A 248 -21.25 19.85 10.40
CA ASP A 248 -22.63 19.58 10.79
C ASP A 248 -22.92 18.08 10.92
N ARG A 249 -22.17 17.25 10.17
CA ARG A 249 -22.37 15.82 10.09
C ARG A 249 -21.02 15.11 9.96
N TYR A 250 -21.00 13.83 10.33
CA TYR A 250 -19.89 12.92 10.07
C TYR A 250 -20.39 11.69 9.33
N ASP A 251 -19.68 11.31 8.28
CA ASP A 251 -19.99 10.15 7.47
C ASP A 251 -19.09 8.95 7.83
N ASP A 252 -19.66 7.74 7.68
CA ASP A 252 -18.97 6.48 7.93
C ASP A 252 -18.43 5.92 6.62
N LEU A 253 -17.19 5.42 6.62
CA LEU A 253 -16.66 4.64 5.51
C LEU A 253 -16.72 3.15 5.83
N VAL A 254 -17.40 2.40 4.98
CA VAL A 254 -17.44 0.93 5.05
C VAL A 254 -17.03 0.36 3.71
N PHE A 255 -16.03 -0.49 3.68
CA PHE A 255 -15.79 -1.34 2.53
C PHE A 255 -15.51 -2.78 2.92
N TYR A 256 -15.80 -3.70 2.03
CA TYR A 256 -15.42 -5.10 2.16
C TYR A 256 -15.23 -5.73 0.79
N GLY A 257 -14.43 -6.80 0.77
CA GLY A 257 -14.13 -7.48 -0.47
C GLY A 257 -13.85 -8.96 -0.28
N LEU A 258 -13.94 -9.66 -1.40
CA LEU A 258 -13.54 -11.05 -1.55
C LEU A 258 -12.39 -11.13 -2.54
N HIS A 259 -11.41 -11.95 -2.24
CA HIS A 259 -10.26 -12.19 -3.11
C HIS A 259 -9.96 -13.68 -3.17
N ALA A 260 -9.48 -14.13 -4.33
CA ALA A 260 -8.96 -15.47 -4.52
C ALA A 260 -7.65 -15.40 -5.31
N VAL A 261 -6.70 -16.24 -4.91
CA VAL A 261 -5.42 -16.39 -5.62
C VAL A 261 -5.05 -17.86 -5.74
N TYR A 262 -4.55 -18.23 -6.90
CA TYR A 262 -3.89 -19.51 -7.14
C TYR A 262 -2.48 -19.25 -7.69
N ASN A 263 -1.49 -19.83 -7.04
CA ASN A 263 -0.10 -19.73 -7.43
C ASN A 263 0.53 -21.12 -7.56
N GLN A 264 1.33 -21.28 -8.59
CA GLN A 264 2.29 -22.37 -8.72
C GLN A 264 3.59 -21.84 -9.34
N PRO A 265 4.70 -22.61 -9.35
CA PRO A 265 5.98 -22.08 -9.83
C PRO A 265 5.94 -21.42 -11.20
N ALA A 266 5.13 -21.93 -12.14
CA ALA A 266 5.05 -21.44 -13.51
C ALA A 266 4.07 -20.27 -13.71
N PHE A 267 3.07 -20.09 -12.85
CA PHE A 267 2.12 -18.98 -12.98
C PHE A 267 1.40 -18.65 -11.68
N LEU A 268 0.86 -17.43 -11.63
CA LEU A 268 -0.10 -16.95 -10.66
C LEU A 268 -1.32 -16.38 -11.39
N VAL A 269 -2.49 -16.55 -10.80
CA VAL A 269 -3.71 -15.83 -11.17
C VAL A 269 -4.43 -15.41 -9.90
N SER A 270 -4.93 -14.18 -9.88
CA SER A 270 -5.79 -13.70 -8.78
C SER A 270 -6.93 -12.83 -9.29
N ALA A 271 -7.98 -12.77 -8.48
CA ALA A 271 -9.11 -11.89 -8.71
C ALA A 271 -9.69 -11.40 -7.38
N GLN A 272 -10.18 -10.16 -7.37
CA GLN A 272 -10.89 -9.58 -6.24
C GLN A 272 -12.10 -8.79 -6.69
N TYR A 273 -13.06 -8.67 -5.79
CA TYR A 273 -14.20 -7.77 -5.88
C TYR A 273 -14.32 -7.01 -4.57
N VAL A 274 -14.54 -5.72 -4.65
CA VAL A 274 -14.67 -4.80 -3.51
C VAL A 274 -15.92 -3.96 -3.70
N THR A 275 -16.62 -3.69 -2.61
CA THR A 275 -17.68 -2.70 -2.57
C THR A 275 -17.48 -1.80 -1.37
N SER A 276 -17.78 -0.52 -1.53
CA SER A 276 -17.73 0.48 -0.48
C SER A 276 -19.03 1.26 -0.43
N SER A 277 -19.36 1.72 0.75
CA SER A 277 -20.42 2.69 0.98
C SER A 277 -19.88 3.81 1.84
N ASP A 278 -20.31 5.01 1.49
CA ASP A 278 -20.17 6.20 2.30
C ASP A 278 -21.58 6.68 2.58
N THR A 279 -21.92 6.96 3.83
CA THR A 279 -23.30 7.23 4.24
C THR A 279 -23.81 8.63 3.89
N ALA A 280 -23.09 9.34 3.06
CA ALA A 280 -23.48 10.64 2.51
C ALA A 280 -24.75 10.60 1.62
N GLU A 281 -25.76 9.82 1.98
CA GLU A 281 -26.96 9.57 1.15
C GLU A 281 -27.76 10.82 0.75
N ASP A 282 -27.48 12.00 1.31
CA ASP A 282 -28.32 13.19 1.13
C ASP A 282 -27.54 14.46 0.77
N SER A 283 -26.26 14.38 0.45
CA SER A 283 -25.47 15.58 0.18
C SER A 283 -25.23 15.82 -1.31
N THR A 284 -25.22 17.08 -1.68
CA THR A 284 -24.70 17.57 -2.96
C THR A 284 -23.16 17.42 -3.04
N TYR A 285 -22.53 16.97 -1.97
CA TYR A 285 -21.10 16.67 -1.89
C TYR A 285 -20.91 15.16 -1.95
N VAL A 286 -20.29 14.70 -2.99
CA VAL A 286 -20.04 13.28 -3.25
C VAL A 286 -18.67 12.92 -2.69
N SER A 287 -18.62 11.92 -1.80
CA SER A 287 -17.34 11.28 -1.48
C SER A 287 -16.97 10.35 -2.65
N ALA A 288 -15.80 10.54 -3.23
CA ALA A 288 -15.28 9.71 -4.30
C ALA A 288 -14.99 8.25 -3.87
N GLN A 289 -15.30 7.89 -2.63
CA GLN A 289 -14.97 6.59 -2.02
C GLN A 289 -16.13 5.58 -2.03
N ALA A 290 -17.36 6.01 -2.35
CA ALA A 290 -18.50 5.08 -2.51
C ALA A 290 -18.47 4.43 -3.89
N GLY A 291 -18.54 3.11 -3.95
CA GLY A 291 -18.51 2.43 -5.23
C GLY A 291 -18.31 0.93 -5.14
N SER A 292 -18.00 0.34 -6.27
CA SER A 292 -17.59 -1.04 -6.35
C SER A 292 -16.63 -1.27 -7.51
N GLY A 293 -15.74 -2.26 -7.34
CA GLY A 293 -14.79 -2.57 -8.39
C GLY A 293 -14.24 -3.97 -8.29
N TYR A 294 -13.47 -4.32 -9.30
CA TYR A 294 -12.79 -5.60 -9.36
C TYR A 294 -11.40 -5.46 -9.99
N SER A 295 -10.53 -6.35 -9.58
CA SER A 295 -9.19 -6.49 -10.15
C SER A 295 -8.95 -7.95 -10.52
N VAL A 296 -8.39 -8.18 -11.70
CA VAL A 296 -7.92 -9.49 -12.13
C VAL A 296 -6.50 -9.36 -12.61
N ASN A 297 -5.59 -10.18 -12.07
CA ASN A 297 -4.21 -10.17 -12.52
C ASN A 297 -3.67 -11.58 -12.75
N GLY A 298 -2.67 -11.65 -13.60
CA GLY A 298 -1.97 -12.89 -13.91
C GLY A 298 -0.50 -12.66 -14.18
N GLU A 299 0.29 -13.66 -13.83
CA GLU A 299 1.72 -13.72 -14.08
C GLU A 299 2.07 -15.09 -14.64
N TYR A 300 2.80 -15.13 -15.75
CA TYR A 300 3.37 -16.35 -16.32
C TYR A 300 4.90 -16.28 -16.23
N ARG A 301 5.51 -17.32 -15.67
CA ARG A 301 6.93 -17.41 -15.37
C ARG A 301 7.61 -18.44 -16.26
N PHE A 302 8.73 -18.08 -16.86
CA PHE A 302 9.47 -18.93 -17.78
C PHE A 302 10.99 -18.70 -17.66
N GLY A 303 11.77 -19.48 -18.40
CA GLY A 303 13.22 -19.56 -18.23
C GLY A 303 13.61 -20.73 -17.31
N SER A 304 14.89 -21.01 -17.21
CA SER A 304 15.41 -22.17 -16.48
C SER A 304 15.24 -22.04 -14.95
N SER A 305 15.16 -20.80 -14.45
CA SER A 305 14.99 -20.45 -13.03
C SER A 305 13.78 -19.55 -12.80
N TYR A 306 12.85 -19.48 -13.77
CA TYR A 306 11.72 -18.55 -13.75
C TYR A 306 12.15 -17.07 -13.69
N GLU A 307 13.28 -16.75 -14.30
CA GLU A 307 13.87 -15.42 -14.33
C GLU A 307 13.11 -14.43 -15.20
N TYR A 308 12.29 -14.91 -16.14
CA TYR A 308 11.43 -14.07 -16.97
C TYR A 308 9.97 -14.24 -16.59
N ARG A 309 9.22 -13.14 -16.64
CA ARG A 309 7.79 -13.16 -16.33
C ARG A 309 7.04 -12.27 -17.32
N ALA A 310 5.88 -12.73 -17.76
CA ALA A 310 4.89 -11.91 -18.45
C ALA A 310 3.76 -11.64 -17.47
N ILE A 311 3.34 -10.39 -17.38
CA ILE A 311 2.32 -9.93 -16.42
C ILE A 311 1.19 -9.24 -17.15
N ALA A 312 -0.03 -9.39 -16.63
CA ALA A 312 -1.19 -8.64 -17.05
C ALA A 312 -2.11 -8.38 -15.85
N ARG A 313 -2.74 -7.20 -15.83
CA ARG A 313 -3.75 -6.84 -14.82
C ARG A 313 -4.82 -5.98 -15.47
N TYR A 314 -6.04 -6.16 -15.01
CA TYR A 314 -7.17 -5.30 -15.32
C TYR A 314 -7.87 -4.89 -14.03
N ASP A 315 -8.05 -3.60 -13.85
CA ASP A 315 -8.81 -2.99 -12.77
C ASP A 315 -10.00 -2.24 -13.36
N SER A 316 -11.13 -2.30 -12.66
CA SER A 316 -12.29 -1.49 -12.94
C SER A 316 -12.89 -1.03 -11.61
N TRP A 317 -13.19 0.24 -11.50
CA TRP A 317 -13.89 0.83 -10.36
C TRP A 317 -15.04 1.67 -10.86
N THR A 318 -16.21 1.51 -10.27
CA THR A 318 -17.42 2.29 -10.60
C THR A 318 -17.80 3.09 -9.36
N ASP A 319 -17.71 4.41 -9.46
CA ASP A 319 -18.13 5.32 -8.41
C ASP A 319 -19.67 5.41 -8.41
N THR A 320 -20.24 5.26 -7.22
CA THR A 320 -21.67 5.46 -7.02
C THR A 320 -21.92 6.93 -6.70
N GLN A 321 -21.90 7.78 -7.72
CA GLN A 321 -22.18 9.21 -7.53
C GLN A 321 -23.67 9.45 -7.33
N LEU A 322 -24.02 9.98 -6.17
CA LEU A 322 -25.41 10.22 -5.78
C LEU A 322 -26.11 11.36 -6.54
N VAL A 323 -25.36 12.26 -7.14
CA VAL A 323 -25.90 13.48 -7.77
C VAL A 323 -26.18 13.33 -9.26
N SER A 324 -25.53 12.45 -9.95
CA SER A 324 -25.85 12.11 -11.34
C SER A 324 -26.24 10.64 -11.40
N SER A 325 -27.39 10.36 -11.97
CA SER A 325 -27.90 9.00 -12.20
C SER A 325 -27.03 8.14 -13.14
N ASN A 326 -25.79 8.54 -13.39
CA ASN A 326 -24.85 7.88 -14.26
C ASN A 326 -23.64 7.43 -13.44
N GLU A 327 -23.61 6.16 -13.06
CA GLU A 327 -22.42 5.49 -12.59
C GLU A 327 -21.32 5.60 -13.65
N LYS A 328 -20.09 5.89 -13.26
CA LYS A 328 -18.93 6.02 -14.15
C LYS A 328 -17.88 5.01 -13.81
N ALA A 329 -17.37 4.31 -14.80
CA ALA A 329 -16.33 3.32 -14.63
C ALA A 329 -14.95 3.88 -14.98
N ASP A 330 -14.03 3.73 -14.07
CA ASP A 330 -12.60 3.98 -14.26
C ASP A 330 -11.89 2.67 -14.51
N ASN A 331 -11.18 2.55 -15.63
CA ASN A 331 -10.55 1.32 -16.04
C ASN A 331 -9.04 1.50 -16.20
N ALA A 332 -8.28 0.50 -15.76
CA ALA A 332 -6.85 0.42 -16.00
C ALA A 332 -6.44 -0.97 -16.51
N TYR A 333 -5.66 -0.98 -17.57
CA TYR A 333 -5.08 -2.20 -18.16
C TYR A 333 -3.57 -2.11 -18.04
N ILE A 334 -2.94 -3.15 -17.49
CA ILE A 334 -1.50 -3.24 -17.31
C ILE A 334 -1.01 -4.48 -18.04
N VAL A 335 0.01 -4.32 -18.88
CA VAL A 335 0.71 -5.43 -19.54
C VAL A 335 2.20 -5.17 -19.44
N GLY A 336 2.98 -6.20 -19.11
CA GLY A 336 4.41 -6.02 -18.96
C GLY A 336 5.23 -7.30 -18.99
N GLY A 337 6.53 -7.09 -19.01
CA GLY A 337 7.54 -8.12 -18.88
C GLY A 337 8.51 -7.80 -17.75
N VAL A 338 8.97 -8.85 -17.09
CA VAL A 338 9.88 -8.76 -15.95
C VAL A 338 11.09 -9.66 -16.19
N TRP A 339 12.26 -9.15 -15.86
CA TRP A 339 13.50 -9.91 -15.85
C TRP A 339 14.19 -9.81 -14.50
N GLN A 340 14.27 -10.94 -13.80
CA GLN A 340 15.06 -11.07 -12.58
C GLN A 340 16.53 -11.26 -12.96
N GLN A 341 17.30 -10.16 -13.01
CA GLN A 341 18.70 -10.21 -13.42
C GLN A 341 19.57 -10.97 -12.40
N ASN A 342 19.33 -10.73 -11.12
CA ASN A 342 19.99 -11.41 -10.00
C ASN A 342 19.12 -11.28 -8.73
N HIS A 343 19.65 -11.70 -7.59
CA HIS A 343 18.91 -11.65 -6.32
C HIS A 343 18.48 -10.22 -5.91
N ASN A 344 19.25 -9.22 -6.26
CA ASN A 344 19.08 -7.83 -5.83
C ASN A 344 18.44 -6.93 -6.88
N VAL A 345 18.42 -7.33 -8.16
CA VAL A 345 17.99 -6.47 -9.26
C VAL A 345 16.96 -7.16 -10.13
N GLN A 346 15.82 -6.52 -10.26
CA GLN A 346 14.74 -6.88 -11.16
C GLN A 346 14.46 -5.72 -12.12
N TRP A 347 14.29 -6.02 -13.40
CA TRP A 347 13.87 -5.05 -14.41
C TRP A 347 12.41 -5.31 -14.77
N VAL A 348 11.63 -4.24 -14.85
CA VAL A 348 10.21 -4.28 -15.21
C VAL A 348 9.96 -3.30 -16.34
N ALA A 349 9.43 -3.79 -17.46
CA ALA A 349 8.97 -2.95 -18.57
C ALA A 349 7.48 -3.19 -18.77
N ASN A 350 6.69 -2.13 -18.72
CA ASN A 350 5.23 -2.24 -18.81
C ASN A 350 4.58 -1.06 -19.49
N VAL A 351 3.35 -1.25 -19.89
CA VAL A 351 2.42 -0.23 -20.35
C VAL A 351 1.19 -0.26 -19.45
N ILE A 352 0.74 0.91 -19.02
CA ILE A 352 -0.55 1.11 -18.38
C ILE A 352 -1.41 1.87 -19.38
N VAL A 353 -2.63 1.41 -19.62
CA VAL A 353 -3.67 2.11 -20.38
C VAL A 353 -4.76 2.48 -19.40
N THR A 354 -5.07 3.76 -19.29
CA THR A 354 -6.17 4.29 -18.50
C THR A 354 -7.30 4.70 -19.45
N ASP A 355 -8.50 4.18 -19.21
CA ASP A 355 -9.69 4.40 -20.04
C ASP A 355 -10.90 4.61 -19.11
N ASN A 356 -11.06 5.85 -18.68
CA ASN A 356 -12.14 6.28 -17.80
C ASN A 356 -13.31 6.76 -18.63
N GLU A 357 -14.54 6.47 -18.18
CA GLU A 357 -15.74 6.87 -18.89
C GLU A 357 -15.90 8.40 -18.95
N ALA A 358 -16.48 8.87 -20.05
CA ALA A 358 -16.73 10.29 -20.26
C ALA A 358 -17.58 10.90 -19.13
N GLY A 359 -17.06 11.96 -18.53
CA GLY A 359 -17.65 12.65 -17.38
C GLY A 359 -17.25 12.03 -16.03
N SER A 360 -16.31 11.09 -15.99
CA SER A 360 -15.56 10.76 -14.77
C SER A 360 -14.66 11.93 -14.38
N ASP A 361 -14.45 12.16 -13.10
CA ASP A 361 -13.50 13.15 -12.57
C ASP A 361 -12.05 12.84 -12.95
N ARG A 362 -11.80 11.65 -13.52
CA ARG A 362 -10.50 11.16 -13.96
C ARG A 362 -10.37 11.01 -15.48
N GLU A 363 -11.33 11.54 -16.25
CA GLU A 363 -11.34 11.47 -17.73
C GLU A 363 -10.08 12.10 -18.33
N ASP A 364 -9.54 13.15 -17.72
CA ASP A 364 -8.31 13.86 -18.12
C ASP A 364 -7.03 13.01 -17.97
N LEU A 365 -7.10 11.90 -17.23
CA LEU A 365 -6.02 10.92 -17.06
C LEU A 365 -6.05 9.80 -18.10
N ASN A 366 -7.00 9.82 -19.05
CA ASN A 366 -7.06 8.84 -20.13
C ASN A 366 -5.81 8.91 -21.01
N GLY A 367 -5.28 7.74 -21.33
CA GLY A 367 -4.05 7.66 -22.13
C GLY A 367 -3.19 6.45 -21.77
N MET A 368 -1.89 6.59 -22.03
CA MET A 368 -0.93 5.51 -21.84
C MET A 368 0.29 5.97 -21.05
N ALA A 369 0.75 5.15 -20.13
CA ALA A 369 2.04 5.29 -19.47
C ALA A 369 2.96 4.13 -19.87
N TYR A 370 4.13 4.45 -20.44
CA TYR A 370 5.19 3.49 -20.75
C TYR A 370 6.25 3.59 -19.67
N MET A 371 6.59 2.47 -19.06
CA MET A 371 7.46 2.46 -17.89
C MET A 371 8.58 1.43 -18.05
N LEU A 372 9.81 1.85 -17.69
CA LEU A 372 10.95 0.95 -17.49
C LEU A 372 11.50 1.20 -16.09
N THR A 373 11.47 0.20 -15.25
CA THR A 373 11.86 0.29 -13.84
C THR A 373 12.96 -0.70 -13.51
N ALA A 374 13.99 -0.24 -12.81
CA ALA A 374 14.91 -1.08 -12.07
C ALA A 374 14.46 -1.11 -10.60
N GLN A 375 14.03 -2.27 -10.13
CA GLN A 375 13.84 -2.53 -8.71
C GLN A 375 15.15 -3.04 -8.14
N VAL A 376 15.66 -2.36 -7.11
CA VAL A 376 16.91 -2.71 -6.42
C VAL A 376 16.60 -3.01 -4.96
N GLU A 377 16.96 -4.22 -4.52
CA GLU A 377 16.74 -4.72 -3.16
C GLU A 377 18.05 -5.15 -2.50
N PHE A 378 18.24 -4.85 -1.22
CA PHE A 378 19.40 -5.29 -0.42
C PHE A 378 19.04 -5.62 1.02
#